data_12c5c587627a80271c50fdc17466e271
#
_entry.id   12c5c587627a80271c50fdc17466e271
#
_cell.length_a   1.000
_cell.length_b   1.000
_cell.length_c   1.000
_cell.angle_alpha   90.00
_cell.angle_beta   90.00
_cell.angle_gamma   90.00
#
_symmetry.space_group_name_H-M   'P 1'
#
loop_
_entity.id
_entity.type
_entity.pdbx_description
1 polymer ?
#
loop_
_entity_poly.entity_id
_entity_poly.type
_entity_poly.pdbx_seq_one_letter_code
_entity_poly.pdbx_strand_id
1 'polypeptide(L)'
;MYPIVRLLKDAVLASRQPRLAPLDTHVSRHHCWPWDIDIWMELNNGRTLTLYDLGRTMLTLRSGLAGVLKREGWAVAVAGTSIRYRRRIKAFERFEMKSRAIGWDDRFIYVEQGMWKANGDCANHALLRTVVTDKNGIVAPARVIKAWGLDID
;
A
#
# COMPACT_ATOMS: atom_id res chain seq x y z
N MET A 1 0.31 -17.39 -6.38
CA MET A 1 -1.02 -17.37 -5.72
C MET A 1 -1.11 -16.19 -4.76
N TYR A 2 -2.25 -15.47 -4.78
CA TYR A 2 -2.46 -14.31 -3.90
C TYR A 2 -2.58 -14.75 -2.44
N PRO A 3 -1.92 -14.07 -1.47
CA PRO A 3 -1.84 -14.53 -0.09
C PRO A 3 -3.10 -14.15 0.73
N ILE A 4 -4.22 -14.82 0.46
CA ILE A 4 -5.53 -14.53 1.06
C ILE A 4 -5.50 -14.64 2.59
N VAL A 5 -4.82 -15.64 3.15
CA VAL A 5 -4.71 -15.82 4.61
C VAL A 5 -4.02 -14.63 5.26
N ARG A 6 -2.94 -14.14 4.63
CA ARG A 6 -2.23 -12.95 5.08
C ARG A 6 -3.11 -11.70 4.97
N LEU A 7 -3.87 -11.57 3.88
CA LEU A 7 -4.84 -10.49 3.70
C LEU A 7 -5.87 -10.48 4.84
N LEU A 8 -6.46 -11.62 5.15
CA LEU A 8 -7.46 -11.73 6.23
C LEU A 8 -6.85 -11.40 7.59
N LYS A 9 -5.66 -11.91 7.88
CA LYS A 9 -4.93 -11.57 9.11
C LYS A 9 -4.70 -10.06 9.20
N ASP A 10 -4.19 -9.45 8.16
CA ASP A 10 -3.90 -8.01 8.11
C ASP A 10 -5.19 -7.19 8.24
N ALA A 11 -6.29 -7.61 7.63
CA ALA A 11 -7.59 -6.96 7.76
C ALA A 11 -8.10 -7.00 9.21
N VAL A 12 -7.98 -8.14 9.89
CA VAL A 12 -8.35 -8.27 11.30
C VAL A 12 -7.50 -7.36 12.18
N LEU A 13 -6.19 -7.33 11.95
CA LEU A 13 -5.28 -6.46 12.70
C LEU A 13 -5.60 -4.99 12.43
N ALA A 14 -5.81 -4.60 11.18
CA ALA A 14 -6.15 -3.23 10.80
C ALA A 14 -7.48 -2.79 11.41
N SER A 15 -8.48 -3.66 11.50
CA SER A 15 -9.79 -3.34 12.10
C SER A 15 -9.71 -3.03 13.60
N ARG A 16 -8.67 -3.51 14.27
CA ARG A 16 -8.42 -3.27 15.70
C ARG A 16 -7.53 -2.05 15.95
N GLN A 17 -6.96 -1.47 14.91
CA GLN A 17 -6.12 -0.29 15.01
C GLN A 17 -6.93 0.98 14.85
N PRO A 18 -6.47 2.14 15.38
CA PRO A 18 -7.14 3.42 15.19
C PRO A 18 -7.29 3.78 13.72
N ARG A 19 -8.30 4.56 13.41
CA ARG A 19 -8.42 5.18 12.07
C ARG A 19 -7.24 6.08 11.79
N LEU A 20 -6.85 6.12 10.52
CA LEU A 20 -5.82 7.03 10.02
C LEU A 20 -6.46 8.23 9.34
N ALA A 21 -5.85 9.40 9.49
CA ALA A 21 -6.09 10.52 8.60
C ALA A 21 -5.58 10.19 7.18
N PRO A 22 -6.09 10.86 6.13
CA PRO A 22 -5.75 10.50 4.74
C PRO A 22 -4.26 10.43 4.41
N LEU A 23 -3.43 11.29 5.01
CA LEU A 23 -1.98 11.32 4.75
C LEU A 23 -1.14 10.63 5.83
N ASP A 24 -1.78 9.94 6.77
CA ASP A 24 -1.08 9.19 7.79
C ASP A 24 -0.46 7.91 7.22
N THR A 25 0.52 7.38 7.94
CA THR A 25 1.24 6.16 7.55
C THR A 25 0.60 4.93 8.16
N HIS A 26 0.27 3.94 7.33
CA HIS A 26 -0.05 2.60 7.79
C HIS A 26 1.23 1.79 7.96
N VAL A 27 1.39 1.19 9.13
CA VAL A 27 2.54 0.34 9.46
C VAL A 27 2.05 -1.08 9.71
N SER A 28 2.69 -2.05 9.06
CA SER A 28 2.43 -3.47 9.26
C SER A 28 3.72 -4.25 9.42
N ARG A 29 3.65 -5.35 10.16
CA ARG A 29 4.81 -6.21 10.43
C ARG A 29 4.62 -7.55 9.76
N HIS A 30 5.68 -8.04 9.14
CA HIS A 30 5.65 -9.24 8.33
C HIS A 30 6.87 -10.11 8.58
N HIS A 31 6.74 -11.38 8.18
CA HIS A 31 7.85 -12.31 8.05
C HIS A 31 8.00 -12.67 6.58
N CYS A 32 9.24 -12.88 6.15
CA CYS A 32 9.51 -13.51 4.86
C CYS A 32 9.39 -15.03 5.01
N TRP A 33 8.27 -15.58 4.56
CA TRP A 33 8.00 -17.01 4.67
C TRP A 33 8.63 -17.80 3.52
N PRO A 34 8.80 -19.13 3.65
CA PRO A 34 9.39 -19.96 2.58
C PRO A 34 8.68 -19.84 1.23
N TRP A 35 7.38 -19.57 1.21
CA TRP A 35 6.62 -19.36 -0.03
C TRP A 35 6.74 -17.94 -0.62
N ASP A 36 7.47 -17.07 0.06
CA ASP A 36 7.74 -15.70 -0.41
C ASP A 36 9.11 -15.58 -1.11
N ILE A 37 9.95 -16.60 -1.01
CA ILE A 37 11.34 -16.55 -1.48
C ILE A 37 11.49 -17.05 -2.92
N ASP A 38 12.58 -16.60 -3.54
CA ASP A 38 13.02 -17.07 -4.85
C ASP A 38 14.17 -18.11 -4.73
N ILE A 39 14.78 -18.44 -5.88
CA ILE A 39 15.89 -19.40 -5.92
C ILE A 39 17.14 -18.94 -5.16
N TRP A 40 17.24 -17.64 -4.85
CA TRP A 40 18.34 -17.05 -4.11
C TRP A 40 18.09 -17.02 -2.60
N MET A 41 17.01 -17.65 -2.13
CA MET A 41 16.58 -17.70 -0.73
C MET A 41 16.28 -16.33 -0.12
N GLU A 42 15.81 -15.42 -0.93
CA GLU A 42 15.43 -14.07 -0.52
C GLU A 42 14.03 -13.73 -1.02
N LEU A 43 13.42 -12.69 -0.43
CA LEU A 43 12.09 -12.23 -0.82
C LEU A 43 12.05 -11.93 -2.32
N ASN A 44 11.18 -12.64 -3.01
CA ASN A 44 10.99 -12.50 -4.45
C ASN A 44 10.50 -11.10 -4.82
N ASN A 45 11.04 -10.52 -5.89
CA ASN A 45 10.70 -9.16 -6.33
C ASN A 45 9.21 -9.01 -6.65
N GLY A 46 8.61 -9.98 -7.33
CA GLY A 46 7.18 -9.98 -7.61
C GLY A 46 6.33 -10.13 -6.35
N ARG A 47 6.81 -10.92 -5.40
CA ARG A 47 6.16 -11.07 -4.09
C ARG A 47 6.19 -9.77 -3.29
N THR A 48 7.28 -9.01 -3.38
CA THR A 48 7.37 -7.67 -2.78
C THR A 48 6.21 -6.79 -3.25
N LEU A 49 5.91 -6.77 -4.54
CA LEU A 49 4.79 -5.99 -5.08
C LEU A 49 3.43 -6.49 -4.57
N THR A 50 3.27 -7.80 -4.43
CA THR A 50 2.05 -8.40 -3.85
C THR A 50 1.87 -7.98 -2.38
N LEU A 51 2.94 -7.96 -1.60
CA LEU A 51 2.88 -7.52 -0.20
C LEU A 51 2.58 -6.02 -0.11
N TYR A 52 3.11 -5.22 -1.02
CA TYR A 52 2.74 -3.81 -1.13
C TYR A 52 1.25 -3.61 -1.43
N ASP A 53 0.66 -4.47 -2.24
CA ASP A 53 -0.78 -4.45 -2.49
C ASP A 53 -1.58 -4.65 -1.20
N LEU A 54 -1.17 -5.58 -0.35
CA LEU A 54 -1.78 -5.78 0.97
C LEU A 54 -1.67 -4.50 1.83
N GLY A 55 -0.51 -3.87 1.85
CA GLY A 55 -0.30 -2.62 2.61
C GLY A 55 -1.20 -1.48 2.13
N ARG A 56 -1.34 -1.31 0.82
CA ARG A 56 -2.24 -0.31 0.25
C ARG A 56 -3.70 -0.60 0.58
N THR A 57 -4.09 -1.86 0.53
CA THR A 57 -5.47 -2.26 0.89
C THR A 57 -5.77 -1.88 2.34
N MET A 58 -4.86 -2.15 3.26
CA MET A 58 -5.04 -1.79 4.67
C MET A 58 -5.03 -0.27 4.89
N LEU A 59 -4.16 0.45 4.18
CA LEU A 59 -4.16 1.92 4.18
C LEU A 59 -5.51 2.47 3.71
N THR A 60 -6.05 1.94 2.63
CA THR A 60 -7.35 2.32 2.07
C THR A 60 -8.48 2.09 3.08
N LEU A 61 -8.46 0.96 3.77
CA LEU A 61 -9.45 0.64 4.81
C LEU A 61 -9.34 1.58 6.02
N ARG A 62 -8.14 1.75 6.56
CA ARG A 62 -7.91 2.53 7.79
C ARG A 62 -8.08 4.03 7.60
N SER A 63 -7.77 4.55 6.42
CA SER A 63 -7.87 5.98 6.11
C SER A 63 -9.28 6.45 5.74
N GLY A 64 -10.23 5.54 5.67
CA GLY A 64 -11.60 5.84 5.27
C GLY A 64 -11.82 5.95 3.76
N LEU A 65 -10.77 5.80 2.94
CA LEU A 65 -10.90 5.89 1.49
C LEU A 65 -11.79 4.78 0.93
N ALA A 66 -11.75 3.58 1.50
CA ALA A 66 -12.61 2.47 1.08
C ALA A 66 -14.10 2.83 1.16
N GLY A 67 -14.51 3.52 2.22
CA GLY A 67 -15.89 4.02 2.35
C GLY A 67 -16.25 5.05 1.31
N VAL A 68 -15.32 5.95 0.98
CA VAL A 68 -15.50 6.96 -0.09
C VAL A 68 -15.66 6.27 -1.45
N LEU A 69 -14.79 5.32 -1.75
CA LEU A 69 -14.84 4.57 -3.03
C LEU A 69 -16.19 3.84 -3.18
N LYS A 70 -16.65 3.19 -2.12
CA LYS A 70 -17.92 2.49 -2.13
C LYS A 70 -19.10 3.45 -2.31
N ARG A 71 -19.12 4.55 -1.58
CA ARG A 71 -20.19 5.55 -1.64
C ARG A 71 -20.30 6.20 -3.02
N GLU A 72 -19.15 6.52 -3.62
CA GLU A 72 -19.11 7.23 -4.91
C GLU A 72 -19.15 6.28 -6.12
N GLY A 73 -19.03 4.98 -5.90
CA GLY A 73 -18.93 4.01 -7.00
C GLY A 73 -17.61 4.10 -7.76
N TRP A 74 -16.54 4.40 -7.06
CA TRP A 74 -15.18 4.54 -7.62
C TRP A 74 -14.34 3.29 -7.39
N ALA A 75 -13.36 3.09 -8.27
CA ALA A 75 -12.34 2.06 -8.14
C ALA A 75 -10.94 2.68 -8.18
N VAL A 76 -9.97 2.00 -7.59
CA VAL A 76 -8.55 2.42 -7.64
C VAL A 76 -7.75 1.41 -8.44
N ALA A 77 -6.86 1.92 -9.28
CA ALA A 77 -5.90 1.11 -10.02
C ALA A 77 -4.50 1.70 -9.91
N VAL A 78 -3.50 0.84 -9.97
CA VAL A 78 -2.11 1.27 -10.06
C VAL A 78 -1.78 1.54 -11.52
N ALA A 79 -1.38 2.78 -11.83
CA ALA A 79 -1.02 3.20 -13.18
C ALA A 79 0.48 3.04 -13.47
N GLY A 80 1.29 3.03 -12.44
CA GLY A 80 2.72 2.82 -12.58
C GLY A 80 3.40 2.67 -11.23
N THR A 81 4.51 1.96 -11.23
CA THR A 81 5.31 1.70 -10.04
C THR A 81 6.79 1.89 -10.37
N SER A 82 7.48 2.67 -9.54
CA SER A 82 8.93 2.75 -9.52
C SER A 82 9.40 2.18 -8.20
N ILE A 83 10.21 1.11 -8.25
CA ILE A 83 10.71 0.45 -7.04
C ILE A 83 12.23 0.36 -7.09
N ARG A 84 12.84 0.56 -5.93
CA ARG A 84 14.28 0.43 -5.73
C ARG A 84 14.54 -0.65 -4.68
N TYR A 85 15.26 -1.70 -5.07
CA TYR A 85 15.72 -2.76 -4.18
C TYR A 85 17.12 -2.42 -3.68
N ARG A 86 17.30 -2.38 -2.36
CA ARG A 86 18.56 -1.93 -1.73
C ARG A 86 19.22 -3.01 -0.87
N ARG A 87 18.44 -3.77 -0.13
CA ARG A 87 18.91 -4.83 0.77
C ARG A 87 18.03 -6.04 0.64
N ARG A 88 18.61 -7.21 0.73
CA ARG A 88 17.90 -8.48 0.70
C ARG A 88 17.13 -8.71 1.99
N ILE A 89 15.92 -9.20 1.85
CA ILE A 89 15.16 -9.79 2.95
C ILE A 89 15.26 -11.29 2.78
N LYS A 90 15.91 -11.96 3.73
CA LYS A 90 16.15 -13.39 3.69
C LYS A 90 14.95 -14.16 4.26
N ALA A 91 14.91 -15.48 3.98
CA ALA A 91 13.91 -16.36 4.55
C ALA A 91 13.84 -16.20 6.08
N PHE A 92 12.61 -16.17 6.61
CA PHE A 92 12.29 -16.01 8.03
C PHE A 92 12.63 -14.65 8.66
N GLU A 93 13.25 -13.73 7.93
CA GLU A 93 13.46 -12.38 8.46
C GLU A 93 12.13 -11.67 8.74
N ARG A 94 12.12 -10.91 9.82
CA ARG A 94 11.05 -9.96 10.13
C ARG A 94 11.34 -8.63 9.45
N PHE A 95 10.29 -8.01 8.95
CA PHE A 95 10.40 -6.66 8.41
C PHE A 95 9.12 -5.87 8.68
N GLU A 96 9.26 -4.57 8.62
CA GLU A 96 8.16 -3.63 8.79
C GLU A 96 7.87 -2.98 7.44
N MET A 97 6.60 -2.91 7.07
CA MET A 97 6.15 -2.24 5.85
C MET A 97 5.38 -0.98 6.20
N LYS A 98 5.70 0.11 5.53
CA LYS A 98 5.01 1.39 5.69
C LYS A 98 4.39 1.80 4.36
N SER A 99 3.17 2.34 4.44
CA SER A 99 2.41 2.79 3.27
C SER A 99 1.71 4.10 3.60
N ARG A 100 1.85 5.09 2.72
CA ARG A 100 1.18 6.38 2.88
C ARG A 100 0.93 7.05 1.54
N ALA A 101 -0.15 7.83 1.47
CA ALA A 101 -0.34 8.78 0.39
C ALA A 101 0.53 10.01 0.64
N ILE A 102 1.24 10.50 -0.37
CA ILE A 102 2.19 11.61 -0.22
C ILE A 102 1.81 12.86 -0.99
N GLY A 103 0.86 12.76 -1.90
CA GLY A 103 0.39 13.90 -2.68
C GLY A 103 -0.35 13.47 -3.93
N TRP A 104 -0.68 14.45 -4.74
CA TRP A 104 -1.41 14.24 -5.99
C TRP A 104 -1.09 15.36 -6.98
N ASP A 105 -1.37 15.08 -8.24
CA ASP A 105 -1.36 16.07 -9.32
C ASP A 105 -2.72 16.09 -10.04
N ASP A 106 -2.76 16.54 -11.27
CA ASP A 106 -4.01 16.63 -12.03
C ASP A 106 -4.62 15.26 -12.38
N ARG A 107 -3.83 14.19 -12.30
CA ARG A 107 -4.22 12.88 -12.80
C ARG A 107 -4.02 11.74 -11.80
N PHE A 108 -2.96 11.79 -11.00
CA PHE A 108 -2.53 10.70 -10.13
C PHE A 108 -2.56 11.09 -8.66
N ILE A 109 -2.85 10.10 -7.83
CA ILE A 109 -2.57 10.15 -6.40
C ILE A 109 -1.33 9.28 -6.17
N TYR A 110 -0.31 9.84 -5.53
CA TYR A 110 0.96 9.18 -5.28
C TYR A 110 0.99 8.50 -3.94
N VAL A 111 1.43 7.25 -3.92
CA VAL A 111 1.59 6.45 -2.71
C VAL A 111 3.04 6.03 -2.58
N GLU A 112 3.59 6.26 -1.40
CA GLU A 112 4.93 5.81 -1.04
C GLU A 112 4.82 4.57 -0.17
N GLN A 113 5.61 3.56 -0.48
CA GLN A 113 5.71 2.34 0.32
C GLN A 113 7.17 1.94 0.50
N GLY A 114 7.47 1.28 1.60
CA GLY A 114 8.81 0.77 1.87
C GLY A 114 8.79 -0.39 2.84
N MET A 115 9.86 -1.16 2.82
CA MET A 115 10.11 -2.25 3.76
C MET A 115 11.41 -1.99 4.50
N TRP A 116 11.35 -2.10 5.81
CA TRP A 116 12.50 -1.89 6.70
C TRP A 116 12.82 -3.17 7.44
N LYS A 117 14.10 -3.52 7.47
CA LYS A 117 14.62 -4.65 8.21
C LYS A 117 14.65 -4.35 9.73
N ALA A 118 14.78 -5.38 10.55
CA ALA A 118 14.82 -5.23 12.01
C ALA A 118 15.95 -4.34 12.50
N ASN A 119 17.07 -4.25 11.75
CA ASN A 119 18.20 -3.36 12.06
C ASN A 119 17.99 -1.90 11.65
N GLY A 120 16.83 -1.55 11.07
CA GLY A 120 16.51 -0.21 10.60
C GLY A 120 16.88 0.08 9.15
N ASP A 121 17.56 -0.83 8.44
CA ASP A 121 17.90 -0.65 7.04
C ASP A 121 16.65 -0.70 6.15
N CYS A 122 16.56 0.22 5.21
CA CYS A 122 15.56 0.17 4.15
C CYS A 122 15.93 -0.93 3.14
N ALA A 123 15.12 -1.98 3.08
CA ALA A 123 15.34 -3.08 2.16
C ALA A 123 14.92 -2.72 0.73
N ASN A 124 13.78 -2.08 0.59
CA ASN A 124 13.28 -1.58 -0.69
C ASN A 124 12.33 -0.42 -0.45
N HIS A 125 12.13 0.38 -1.50
CA HIS A 125 11.28 1.57 -1.46
C HIS A 125 10.60 1.75 -2.81
N ALA A 126 9.33 2.08 -2.79
CA ALA A 126 8.51 2.24 -3.98
C ALA A 126 7.72 3.54 -3.98
N LEU A 127 7.58 4.10 -5.17
CA LEU A 127 6.64 5.16 -5.47
C LEU A 127 5.64 4.65 -6.50
N LEU A 128 4.36 4.76 -6.16
CA LEU A 128 3.27 4.29 -7.01
C LEU A 128 2.42 5.47 -7.47
N ARG A 129 2.08 5.46 -8.75
CA ARG A 129 1.06 6.33 -9.31
C ARG A 129 -0.25 5.56 -9.32
N THR A 130 -1.25 6.06 -8.62
CA THR A 130 -2.58 5.46 -8.59
C THR A 130 -3.59 6.38 -9.25
N VAL A 131 -4.59 5.80 -9.87
CA VAL A 131 -5.73 6.51 -10.44
C VAL A 131 -7.01 6.03 -9.79
N VAL A 132 -7.93 6.94 -9.60
CA VAL A 132 -9.31 6.61 -9.24
C VAL A 132 -10.16 6.72 -10.50
N THR A 133 -10.99 5.74 -10.73
CA THR A 133 -11.83 5.68 -11.92
C THR A 133 -13.31 5.50 -11.57
N ASP A 134 -14.17 5.99 -12.41
CA ASP A 134 -15.59 5.68 -12.44
C ASP A 134 -15.98 5.11 -13.81
N LYS A 135 -17.27 4.95 -14.06
CA LYS A 135 -17.78 4.47 -15.35
C LYS A 135 -17.41 5.36 -16.55
N ASN A 136 -17.02 6.61 -16.31
CA ASN A 136 -16.69 7.58 -17.36
C ASN A 136 -15.17 7.74 -17.54
N GLY A 137 -14.35 7.08 -16.75
CA GLY A 137 -12.89 7.15 -16.83
C GLY A 137 -12.23 7.65 -15.54
N ILE A 138 -11.16 8.42 -15.68
CA ILE A 138 -10.37 8.90 -14.53
C ILE A 138 -11.14 10.00 -13.79
N VAL A 139 -11.28 9.80 -12.47
CA VAL A 139 -11.78 10.85 -11.56
C VAL A 139 -10.62 11.76 -11.18
N ALA A 140 -10.79 13.06 -11.33
CA ALA A 140 -9.75 14.03 -10.96
C ALA A 140 -9.36 13.86 -9.48
N PRO A 141 -8.06 13.80 -9.15
CA PRO A 141 -7.60 13.67 -7.76
C PRO A 141 -8.20 14.71 -6.82
N ALA A 142 -8.40 15.95 -7.27
CA ALA A 142 -9.03 17.00 -6.46
C ALA A 142 -10.42 16.59 -5.95
N ARG A 143 -11.23 15.90 -6.78
CA ARG A 143 -12.53 15.39 -6.36
C ARG A 143 -12.41 14.27 -5.33
N VAL A 144 -11.44 13.40 -5.51
CA VAL A 144 -11.17 12.29 -4.57
C VAL A 144 -10.74 12.85 -3.22
N ILE A 145 -9.81 13.77 -3.22
CA ILE A 145 -9.25 14.40 -2.01
C ILE A 145 -10.35 15.12 -1.23
N LYS A 146 -11.19 15.87 -1.91
CA LYS A 146 -12.33 16.55 -1.29
C LYS A 146 -13.32 15.56 -0.68
N ALA A 147 -13.68 14.50 -1.40
CA ALA A 147 -14.58 13.46 -0.90
C ALA A 147 -13.95 12.67 0.26
N TRP A 148 -12.63 12.56 0.31
CA TRP A 148 -11.88 11.89 1.37
C TRP A 148 -11.75 12.75 2.64
N GLY A 149 -12.06 14.03 2.57
CA GLY A 149 -12.12 14.95 3.71
C GLY A 149 -10.87 15.77 3.95
N LEU A 150 -9.98 15.89 2.95
CA LEU A 150 -8.89 16.85 3.00
C LEU A 150 -9.34 18.20 2.50
N ASP A 151 -9.01 19.26 3.26
CA ASP A 151 -9.18 20.64 2.79
C ASP A 151 -8.09 20.94 1.75
N ILE A 152 -8.54 21.37 0.60
CA ILE A 152 -7.67 21.84 -0.49
C ILE A 152 -7.86 23.35 -0.55
N ASP A 153 -7.13 24.08 0.26
CA ASP A 153 -6.98 25.51 0.09
C ASP A 153 -5.68 25.84 -0.64
#